data_3fa4fe86a3a88acff29e27cd32935401
#
_entry.id   3fa4fe86a3a88acff29e27cd32935401
#
_cell.length_a   1.000
_cell.length_b   1.000
_cell.length_c   1.000
_cell.angle_alpha   90.00
_cell.angle_beta   90.00
_cell.angle_gamma   90.00
#
_symmetry.space_group_name_H-M   'P 1'
#
loop_
_entity.id
_entity.type
_entity.pdbx_description
1 polymer ?
#
loop_
_entity_poly.entity_id
_entity_poly.type
_entity_poly.pdbx_seq_one_letter_code
_entity_poly.pdbx_strand_id
1 'polypeptide(L)'
;KTLPNNYKMAFSRLQTVERQLQKDSGRRERYEDVIEDYVKKGYVTKVNANVREKNGVWYLPHFCISKPEKETTKTRIVFDASSKFRDISLNDCIHAGPKLQRDLVEILLRFRKAPVALACDVAEMYLQVELAPEDRPYHRFLWRGMDQTREPDIYQFNRLVFGVNSCPFQAQFVTQQHALKNKTTLPRAAETVLLATYMNDSLDS
;
A
#
# COMPACT_ATOMS: atom_id res chain seq x y z
N LYS A 1 -4.17 18.53 13.87
CA LYS A 1 -2.71 18.77 13.90
C LYS A 1 -2.24 18.95 12.46
N THR A 2 -1.44 19.98 12.19
CA THR A 2 -0.87 20.21 10.84
C THR A 2 0.42 19.40 10.71
N LEU A 3 0.55 18.60 9.66
CA LEU A 3 1.77 17.83 9.36
C LEU A 3 2.89 18.79 8.92
N PRO A 4 4.08 18.75 9.56
CA PRO A 4 5.23 19.49 9.09
C PRO A 4 5.80 18.89 7.82
N ASN A 5 6.49 19.69 7.00
CA ASN A 5 7.21 19.15 5.84
C ASN A 5 8.41 18.31 6.30
N ASN A 6 8.36 17.01 6.05
CA ASN A 6 9.34 16.03 6.48
C ASN A 6 10.38 15.66 5.40
N TYR A 7 10.52 16.45 4.34
CA TYR A 7 11.42 16.16 3.21
C TYR A 7 12.85 15.75 3.66
N LYS A 8 13.45 16.54 4.58
CA LYS A 8 14.81 16.26 5.07
C LYS A 8 14.93 14.89 5.73
N MET A 9 13.94 14.48 6.51
CA MET A 9 13.89 13.16 7.14
C MET A 9 13.77 12.06 6.09
N ALA A 10 12.84 12.20 5.15
CA ALA A 10 12.64 11.23 4.06
C ALA A 10 13.90 11.11 3.18
N PHE A 11 14.58 12.22 2.89
CA PHE A 11 15.83 12.22 2.14
C PHE A 11 16.97 11.48 2.87
N SER A 12 17.15 11.73 4.16
CA SER A 12 18.13 11.00 4.98
C SER A 12 17.85 9.49 5.01
N ARG A 13 16.57 9.10 5.05
CA ARG A 13 16.17 7.68 4.96
C ARG A 13 16.45 7.09 3.59
N LEU A 14 16.18 7.83 2.50
CA LEU A 14 16.54 7.41 1.14
C LEU A 14 18.04 7.13 1.03
N GLN A 15 18.90 8.03 1.50
CA GLN A 15 20.35 7.83 1.49
C GLN A 15 20.77 6.55 2.24
N THR A 16 20.07 6.20 3.31
CA THR A 16 20.33 4.96 4.04
C THR A 16 19.94 3.73 3.22
N VAL A 17 18.80 3.76 2.54
CA VAL A 17 18.36 2.71 1.62
C VAL A 17 19.34 2.54 0.46
N GLU A 18 19.75 3.63 -0.18
CA GLU A 18 20.74 3.61 -1.28
C GLU A 18 22.05 2.94 -0.85
N ARG A 19 22.59 3.29 0.33
CA ARG A 19 23.80 2.66 0.88
C ARG A 19 23.62 1.15 1.12
N GLN A 20 22.43 0.69 1.46
CA GLN A 20 22.13 -0.74 1.61
C GLN A 20 22.03 -1.43 0.26
N LEU A 21 21.36 -0.83 -0.71
CA LEU A 21 21.19 -1.35 -2.06
C LEU A 21 22.51 -1.39 -2.86
N GLN A 22 23.46 -0.49 -2.58
CA GLN A 22 24.80 -0.52 -3.19
C GLN A 22 25.59 -1.79 -2.83
N LYS A 23 25.29 -2.42 -1.68
CA LYS A 23 25.99 -3.62 -1.21
C LYS A 23 25.45 -4.92 -1.81
N ASP A 24 24.30 -4.88 -2.49
CA ASP A 24 23.61 -6.06 -3.03
C ASP A 24 22.93 -5.69 -4.35
N SER A 25 23.61 -5.98 -5.46
CA SER A 25 23.14 -5.65 -6.82
C SER A 25 21.81 -6.33 -7.16
N GLY A 26 21.64 -7.58 -6.79
CA GLY A 26 20.40 -8.30 -7.07
C GLY A 26 19.20 -7.77 -6.27
N ARG A 27 19.45 -7.26 -5.04
CA ARG A 27 18.43 -6.57 -4.26
C ARG A 27 18.09 -5.21 -4.87
N ARG A 28 19.10 -4.51 -5.38
CA ARG A 28 18.94 -3.23 -6.06
C ARG A 28 18.06 -3.38 -7.29
N GLU A 29 18.39 -4.28 -8.21
CA GLU A 29 17.61 -4.54 -9.43
C GLU A 29 16.14 -4.80 -9.10
N ARG A 30 15.87 -5.73 -8.18
CA ARG A 30 14.49 -6.03 -7.76
C ARG A 30 13.77 -4.84 -7.13
N TYR A 31 14.51 -3.94 -6.48
CA TYR A 31 13.94 -2.72 -5.92
C TYR A 31 13.54 -1.73 -7.01
N GLU A 32 14.42 -1.53 -7.98
CA GLU A 32 14.20 -0.69 -9.16
C GLU A 32 13.01 -1.22 -9.97
N ASP A 33 12.97 -2.52 -10.24
CA ASP A 33 11.87 -3.20 -10.94
C ASP A 33 10.51 -2.94 -10.28
N VAL A 34 10.42 -3.00 -8.94
CA VAL A 34 9.16 -2.74 -8.22
C VAL A 34 8.71 -1.29 -8.40
N ILE A 35 9.61 -0.32 -8.33
CA ILE A 35 9.25 1.09 -8.54
C ILE A 35 8.83 1.33 -9.99
N GLU A 36 9.55 0.76 -10.96
CA GLU A 36 9.21 0.86 -12.38
C GLU A 36 7.85 0.22 -12.68
N ASP A 37 7.55 -0.95 -12.09
CA ASP A 37 6.24 -1.59 -12.22
C ASP A 37 5.11 -0.72 -11.65
N TYR A 38 5.33 -0.06 -10.50
CA TYR A 38 4.36 0.86 -9.94
C TYR A 38 4.11 2.07 -10.86
N VAL A 39 5.14 2.60 -11.49
CA VAL A 39 5.01 3.67 -12.48
C VAL A 39 4.26 3.18 -13.73
N LYS A 40 4.66 2.02 -14.27
CA LYS A 40 4.05 1.40 -15.46
C LYS A 40 2.57 1.08 -15.26
N LYS A 41 2.19 0.61 -14.07
CA LYS A 41 0.79 0.32 -13.72
C LYS A 41 -0.01 1.59 -13.36
N GLY A 42 0.63 2.76 -13.30
CA GLY A 42 -0.03 4.02 -12.92
C GLY A 42 -0.38 4.12 -11.43
N TYR A 43 0.19 3.25 -10.59
CA TYR A 43 -0.02 3.31 -9.13
C TYR A 43 0.67 4.51 -8.52
N VAL A 44 1.77 4.94 -9.11
CA VAL A 44 2.49 6.16 -8.75
C VAL A 44 2.73 7.03 -9.98
N THR A 45 2.83 8.34 -9.74
CA THR A 45 3.20 9.33 -10.76
C THR A 45 4.34 10.20 -10.24
N LYS A 46 5.24 10.58 -11.14
CA LYS A 46 6.25 11.60 -10.86
C LYS A 46 5.58 12.96 -10.84
N VAL A 47 5.83 13.74 -9.79
CA VAL A 47 5.23 15.08 -9.63
C VAL A 47 6.29 16.17 -9.73
N ASN A 48 5.89 17.33 -10.22
CA ASN A 48 6.77 18.49 -10.30
C ASN A 48 7.01 19.06 -8.90
N ALA A 49 8.28 19.19 -8.49
CA ALA A 49 8.68 19.73 -7.21
C ALA A 49 8.23 21.19 -6.98
N ASN A 50 7.97 21.94 -8.06
CA ASN A 50 7.58 23.35 -8.00
C ASN A 50 6.09 23.59 -7.70
N VAL A 51 5.27 22.53 -7.66
CA VAL A 51 3.86 22.63 -7.34
C VAL A 51 3.70 22.79 -5.83
N ARG A 52 3.28 23.99 -5.40
CA ARG A 52 2.92 24.24 -3.98
C ARG A 52 1.56 23.63 -3.70
N GLU A 53 1.55 22.65 -2.79
CA GLU A 53 0.30 22.10 -2.29
C GLU A 53 -0.31 23.03 -1.24
N LYS A 54 -1.61 23.30 -1.38
CA LYS A 54 -2.34 24.20 -0.46
C LYS A 54 -2.42 23.63 0.95
N ASN A 55 -2.57 22.31 1.07
CA ASN A 55 -2.85 21.62 2.34
C ASN A 55 -1.62 20.97 2.99
N GLY A 56 -0.42 21.17 2.42
CA GLY A 56 0.81 20.56 2.87
C GLY A 56 1.14 19.23 2.15
N VAL A 57 2.27 18.65 2.53
CA VAL A 57 2.80 17.42 1.94
C VAL A 57 3.41 16.53 3.00
N TRP A 58 3.41 15.21 2.73
CA TRP A 58 4.16 14.27 3.53
C TRP A 58 4.93 13.30 2.63
N TYR A 59 6.16 12.98 3.02
CA TYR A 59 7.03 12.04 2.29
C TYR A 59 7.19 10.79 3.13
N LEU A 60 6.72 9.67 2.60
CA LEU A 60 6.84 8.36 3.22
C LEU A 60 8.28 7.86 3.09
N PRO A 61 9.02 7.67 4.19
CA PRO A 61 10.25 6.91 4.12
C PRO A 61 9.94 5.49 3.66
N HIS A 62 10.87 4.88 2.92
CA HIS A 62 10.66 3.53 2.44
C HIS A 62 11.91 2.68 2.61
N PHE A 63 11.73 1.38 2.68
CA PHE A 63 12.81 0.40 2.79
C PHE A 63 12.38 -0.94 2.22
N CYS A 64 13.37 -1.80 1.98
CA CYS A 64 13.15 -3.11 1.38
C CYS A 64 13.12 -4.20 2.44
N ILE A 65 12.12 -5.08 2.35
CA ILE A 65 12.09 -6.37 3.04
C ILE A 65 12.27 -7.46 1.99
N SER A 66 13.33 -8.24 2.13
CA SER A 66 13.57 -9.41 1.28
C SER A 66 13.26 -10.68 2.06
N LYS A 67 12.46 -11.57 1.49
CA LYS A 67 12.22 -12.92 2.00
C LYS A 67 12.69 -13.91 0.92
N PRO A 68 13.95 -14.37 1.00
CA PRO A 68 14.54 -15.26 -0.02
C PRO A 68 13.79 -16.60 -0.18
N GLU A 69 13.08 -17.02 0.86
CA GLU A 69 12.36 -18.30 0.93
C GLU A 69 11.01 -18.30 0.17
N LYS A 70 10.50 -17.12 -0.30
CA LYS A 70 9.25 -17.06 -1.04
C LYS A 70 9.49 -17.12 -2.54
N GLU A 71 8.78 -18.03 -3.22
CA GLU A 71 8.88 -18.22 -4.68
C GLU A 71 8.32 -17.02 -5.48
N THR A 72 7.26 -16.38 -5.01
CA THR A 72 6.47 -15.40 -5.78
C THR A 72 6.79 -13.93 -5.49
N THR A 73 7.22 -13.58 -4.28
CA THR A 73 7.48 -12.16 -3.91
C THR A 73 8.72 -12.06 -3.04
N LYS A 74 9.89 -12.06 -3.70
CA LYS A 74 11.19 -12.02 -3.01
C LYS A 74 11.52 -10.66 -2.38
N THR A 75 10.97 -9.59 -2.92
CA THR A 75 11.27 -8.21 -2.50
C THR A 75 9.98 -7.42 -2.35
N ARG A 76 9.81 -6.77 -1.20
CA ARG A 76 8.71 -5.83 -0.96
C ARG A 76 9.26 -4.50 -0.49
N ILE A 77 8.78 -3.42 -1.09
CA ILE A 77 9.04 -2.07 -0.60
C ILE A 77 7.97 -1.74 0.44
N VAL A 78 8.40 -1.35 1.63
CA VAL A 78 7.51 -0.87 2.70
C VAL A 78 7.63 0.64 2.77
N PHE A 79 6.49 1.31 2.74
CA PHE A 79 6.36 2.76 2.90
C PHE A 79 5.90 3.04 4.33
N ASP A 80 6.75 3.72 5.10
CA ASP A 80 6.56 3.86 6.54
C ASP A 80 5.79 5.12 6.91
N ALA A 81 4.46 4.97 7.00
CA ALA A 81 3.58 6.05 7.44
C ALA A 81 3.60 6.29 8.97
N SER A 82 4.25 5.40 9.74
CA SER A 82 4.43 5.52 11.19
C SER A 82 5.73 6.25 11.57
N SER A 83 6.59 6.54 10.59
CA SER A 83 7.84 7.27 10.83
C SER A 83 7.56 8.68 11.31
N LYS A 84 8.06 9.00 12.51
CA LYS A 84 7.83 10.30 13.15
C LYS A 84 8.83 11.35 12.70
N PHE A 85 8.33 12.55 12.47
CA PHE A 85 9.11 13.77 12.33
C PHE A 85 8.51 14.85 13.22
N ARG A 86 9.31 15.41 14.14
CA ARG A 86 8.84 16.34 15.20
C ARG A 86 7.68 15.73 16.00
N ASP A 87 7.87 14.49 16.45
CA ASP A 87 6.93 13.72 17.29
C ASP A 87 5.57 13.40 16.65
N ILE A 88 5.39 13.62 15.33
CA ILE A 88 4.17 13.32 14.61
C ILE A 88 4.47 12.47 13.38
N SER A 89 3.60 11.51 13.08
CA SER A 89 3.61 10.70 11.87
C SER A 89 2.34 10.90 11.05
N LEU A 90 2.31 10.42 9.81
CA LEU A 90 1.10 10.42 9.00
C LEU A 90 -0.01 9.61 9.69
N ASN A 91 0.33 8.44 10.23
CA ASN A 91 -0.63 7.59 10.93
C ASN A 91 -1.22 8.22 12.21
N ASP A 92 -0.51 9.16 12.86
CA ASP A 92 -1.05 9.92 14.01
C ASP A 92 -2.11 10.96 13.59
N CYS A 93 -2.24 11.24 12.29
CA CYS A 93 -3.16 12.24 11.73
C CYS A 93 -4.32 11.62 10.95
N ILE A 94 -4.32 10.31 10.77
CA ILE A 94 -5.33 9.57 9.98
C ILE A 94 -6.15 8.69 10.91
N HIS A 95 -7.48 8.73 10.75
CA HIS A 95 -8.36 7.76 11.40
C HIS A 95 -8.26 6.40 10.70
N ALA A 96 -7.99 5.36 11.47
CA ALA A 96 -7.89 3.99 10.93
C ALA A 96 -9.21 3.46 10.35
N GLY A 97 -10.34 4.01 10.80
CA GLY A 97 -11.67 3.51 10.49
C GLY A 97 -12.07 2.31 11.36
N PRO A 98 -13.33 1.90 11.34
CA PRO A 98 -13.81 0.74 12.07
C PRO A 98 -13.27 -0.56 11.46
N LYS A 99 -13.17 -1.60 12.31
CA LYS A 99 -12.80 -2.94 11.84
C LYS A 99 -13.98 -3.56 11.07
N LEU A 100 -13.83 -3.71 9.75
CA LEU A 100 -14.82 -4.38 8.88
C LEU A 100 -14.52 -5.86 8.67
N GLN A 101 -13.36 -6.30 9.08
CA GLN A 101 -12.87 -7.66 8.89
C GLN A 101 -13.68 -8.66 9.72
N ARG A 102 -14.12 -9.74 9.07
CA ARG A 102 -14.77 -10.88 9.70
C ARG A 102 -13.80 -11.64 10.60
N ASP A 103 -14.35 -12.37 11.55
CA ASP A 103 -13.58 -13.29 12.38
C ASP A 103 -13.04 -14.45 11.50
N LEU A 104 -11.75 -14.76 11.66
CA LEU A 104 -11.10 -15.81 10.89
C LEU A 104 -11.68 -17.20 11.21
N VAL A 105 -12.05 -17.45 12.47
CA VAL A 105 -12.63 -18.74 12.89
C VAL A 105 -13.99 -18.94 12.21
N GLU A 106 -14.81 -17.89 12.15
CA GLU A 106 -16.09 -17.93 11.45
C GLU A 106 -15.91 -18.29 9.96
N ILE A 107 -14.94 -17.67 9.29
CA ILE A 107 -14.62 -17.94 7.89
C ILE A 107 -14.15 -19.39 7.72
N LEU A 108 -13.24 -19.87 8.56
CA LEU A 108 -12.72 -21.24 8.49
C LEU A 108 -13.79 -22.32 8.76
N LEU A 109 -14.77 -22.02 9.63
CA LEU A 109 -15.91 -22.93 9.84
C LEU A 109 -16.81 -22.98 8.59
N ARG A 110 -17.03 -21.85 7.92
CA ARG A 110 -17.79 -21.81 6.64
C ARG A 110 -17.06 -22.56 5.54
N PHE A 111 -15.74 -22.40 5.44
CA PHE A 111 -14.89 -23.06 4.46
C PHE A 111 -14.92 -24.60 4.52
N ARG A 112 -15.41 -25.17 5.61
CA ARG A 112 -15.54 -26.63 5.82
C ARG A 112 -16.96 -27.17 5.56
N LYS A 113 -17.88 -26.35 5.08
CA LYS A 113 -19.29 -26.69 4.95
C LYS A 113 -19.59 -27.66 3.81
N ALA A 114 -18.86 -27.53 2.69
CA ALA A 114 -19.07 -28.36 1.51
C ALA A 114 -17.79 -29.14 1.11
N PRO A 115 -17.92 -30.19 0.29
CA PRO A 115 -16.80 -31.05 -0.07
C PRO A 115 -15.80 -30.41 -1.06
N VAL A 116 -16.20 -29.36 -1.77
CA VAL A 116 -15.34 -28.64 -2.72
C VAL A 116 -14.94 -27.29 -2.11
N ALA A 117 -13.65 -27.10 -1.95
CA ALA A 117 -13.07 -25.87 -1.39
C ALA A 117 -12.55 -24.95 -2.50
N LEU A 118 -12.85 -23.65 -2.38
CA LEU A 118 -12.33 -22.60 -3.25
C LEU A 118 -11.53 -21.62 -2.42
N ALA A 119 -10.32 -21.32 -2.88
CA ALA A 119 -9.47 -20.28 -2.29
C ALA A 119 -9.01 -19.34 -3.40
N CYS A 120 -9.17 -18.04 -3.21
CA CYS A 120 -8.68 -17.03 -4.13
C CYS A 120 -8.15 -15.80 -3.37
N ASP A 121 -7.21 -15.10 -4.01
CA ASP A 121 -6.57 -13.89 -3.49
C ASP A 121 -6.89 -12.69 -4.38
N VAL A 122 -7.11 -11.53 -3.75
CA VAL A 122 -7.21 -10.27 -4.50
C VAL A 122 -5.80 -9.70 -4.66
N ALA A 123 -5.25 -9.91 -5.85
CA ALA A 123 -3.90 -9.44 -6.17
C ALA A 123 -3.77 -7.92 -5.98
N GLU A 124 -2.72 -7.52 -5.25
CA GLU A 124 -2.39 -6.11 -5.00
C GLU A 124 -3.58 -5.28 -4.44
N MET A 125 -4.41 -5.87 -3.60
CA MET A 125 -5.71 -5.35 -3.13
C MET A 125 -5.71 -3.84 -2.84
N TYR A 126 -4.74 -3.34 -2.08
CA TYR A 126 -4.66 -1.91 -1.75
C TYR A 126 -4.39 -1.05 -2.99
N LEU A 127 -3.51 -1.50 -3.87
CA LEU A 127 -3.14 -0.80 -5.09
C LEU A 127 -4.27 -0.78 -6.16
N GLN A 128 -5.36 -1.54 -5.94
CA GLN A 128 -6.56 -1.46 -6.79
C GLN A 128 -7.49 -0.29 -6.41
N VAL A 129 -7.34 0.30 -5.21
CA VAL A 129 -8.21 1.37 -4.72
C VAL A 129 -7.55 2.73 -4.89
N GLU A 130 -8.25 3.66 -5.56
CA GLU A 130 -7.77 5.02 -5.77
C GLU A 130 -7.81 5.88 -4.51
N LEU A 131 -6.74 6.69 -4.35
CA LEU A 131 -6.74 7.80 -3.39
C LEU A 131 -7.44 9.01 -4.00
N ALA A 132 -8.24 9.69 -3.18
CA ALA A 132 -8.79 10.98 -3.52
C ALA A 132 -7.65 11.96 -3.88
N PRO A 133 -7.81 12.78 -4.95
CA PRO A 133 -6.74 13.67 -5.40
C PRO A 133 -6.15 14.58 -4.30
N GLU A 134 -6.98 15.03 -3.37
CA GLU A 134 -6.60 15.88 -2.24
C GLU A 134 -5.75 15.16 -1.19
N ASP A 135 -5.81 13.83 -1.11
CA ASP A 135 -5.04 13.02 -0.15
C ASP A 135 -3.69 12.57 -0.71
N ARG A 136 -3.53 12.54 -2.05
CA ARG A 136 -2.31 12.07 -2.71
C ARG A 136 -1.04 12.80 -2.27
N PRO A 137 -1.03 14.13 -1.99
CA PRO A 137 0.16 14.84 -1.53
C PRO A 137 0.75 14.31 -0.22
N TYR A 138 -0.04 13.61 0.60
CA TYR A 138 0.43 13.00 1.84
C TYR A 138 1.04 11.60 1.63
N HIS A 139 0.97 11.07 0.40
CA HIS A 139 1.48 9.75 0.01
C HIS A 139 2.61 9.88 -1.01
N ARG A 140 3.52 10.85 -0.81
CA ARG A 140 4.71 11.04 -1.65
C ARG A 140 5.89 10.24 -1.12
N PHE A 141 6.84 9.95 -1.98
CA PHE A 141 8.14 9.40 -1.61
C PHE A 141 9.23 9.92 -2.54
N LEU A 142 10.48 9.75 -2.14
CA LEU A 142 11.64 10.25 -2.86
C LEU A 142 12.38 9.07 -3.52
N TRP A 143 12.72 9.20 -4.81
CA TRP A 143 13.52 8.21 -5.51
C TRP A 143 14.32 8.85 -6.64
N ARG A 144 15.53 8.33 -6.93
CA ARG A 144 16.41 8.87 -7.99
C ARG A 144 17.15 7.80 -8.79
N GLY A 145 16.68 6.54 -8.78
CA GLY A 145 17.30 5.45 -9.53
C GLY A 145 18.77 5.22 -9.16
N MET A 146 19.11 5.31 -7.87
CA MET A 146 20.48 5.18 -7.35
C MET A 146 21.50 6.22 -7.86
N ASP A 147 21.08 7.19 -8.66
CA ASP A 147 21.94 8.29 -9.10
C ASP A 147 22.07 9.36 -8.00
N GLN A 148 23.14 9.23 -7.19
CA GLN A 148 23.43 10.13 -6.07
C GLN A 148 23.97 11.49 -6.48
N THR A 149 24.24 11.72 -7.77
CA THR A 149 24.76 13.00 -8.28
C THR A 149 23.67 14.04 -8.48
N ARG A 150 22.40 13.64 -8.46
CA ARG A 150 21.24 14.51 -8.64
C ARG A 150 20.28 14.48 -7.45
N GLU A 151 19.46 15.51 -7.33
CA GLU A 151 18.35 15.54 -6.39
C GLU A 151 17.32 14.44 -6.70
N PRO A 152 16.66 13.87 -5.69
CA PRO A 152 15.64 12.86 -5.93
C PRO A 152 14.40 13.45 -6.58
N ASP A 153 13.81 12.66 -7.46
CA ASP A 153 12.49 12.89 -7.97
C ASP A 153 11.45 12.66 -6.86
N ILE A 154 10.35 13.38 -6.95
CA ILE A 154 9.20 13.19 -6.09
C ILE A 154 8.19 12.32 -6.81
N TYR A 155 7.86 11.18 -6.23
CA TYR A 155 6.78 10.31 -6.67
C TYR A 155 5.60 10.42 -5.72
N GLN A 156 4.40 10.24 -6.25
CA GLN A 156 3.15 10.36 -5.51
C GLN A 156 2.28 9.15 -5.81
N PHE A 157 1.78 8.49 -4.77
CA PHE A 157 0.80 7.42 -4.93
C PHE A 157 -0.55 7.96 -5.38
N ASN A 158 -1.14 7.28 -6.35
CA ASN A 158 -2.52 7.46 -6.80
C ASN A 158 -3.46 6.43 -6.17
N ARG A 159 -2.90 5.43 -5.50
CA ARG A 159 -3.56 4.26 -4.94
C ARG A 159 -3.24 4.12 -3.46
N LEU A 160 -4.07 3.36 -2.73
CA LEU A 160 -3.77 3.01 -1.34
C LEU A 160 -2.44 2.27 -1.26
N VAL A 161 -1.70 2.51 -0.20
CA VAL A 161 -0.37 1.90 0.01
C VAL A 161 -0.27 1.23 1.37
N PHE A 162 0.44 0.11 1.42
CA PHE A 162 0.74 -0.58 2.68
C PHE A 162 1.53 0.33 3.63
N GLY A 163 1.16 0.30 4.92
CA GLY A 163 1.79 1.08 5.98
C GLY A 163 0.91 2.24 6.50
N VAL A 164 -0.07 2.67 5.71
CA VAL A 164 -1.08 3.66 6.13
C VAL A 164 -2.21 2.94 6.86
N ASN A 165 -2.51 3.37 8.08
CA ASN A 165 -3.41 2.67 9.02
C ASN A 165 -4.88 2.64 8.57
N SER A 166 -5.33 3.54 7.71
CA SER A 166 -6.70 3.54 7.14
C SER A 166 -6.88 2.60 5.95
N CYS A 167 -5.80 2.14 5.31
CA CYS A 167 -5.89 1.32 4.09
C CYS A 167 -6.64 -0.01 4.28
N PRO A 168 -6.49 -0.75 5.40
CA PRO A 168 -7.27 -1.97 5.62
C PRO A 168 -8.77 -1.72 5.62
N PHE A 169 -9.22 -0.65 6.29
CA PHE A 169 -10.62 -0.26 6.32
C PHE A 169 -11.11 0.14 4.91
N GLN A 170 -10.39 1.04 4.25
CA GLN A 170 -10.77 1.57 2.93
C GLN A 170 -10.89 0.45 1.89
N ALA A 171 -9.90 -0.44 1.81
CA ALA A 171 -9.92 -1.54 0.86
C ALA A 171 -11.08 -2.50 1.11
N GLN A 172 -11.31 -2.89 2.37
CA GLN A 172 -12.44 -3.75 2.72
C GLN A 172 -13.79 -3.07 2.47
N PHE A 173 -13.90 -1.78 2.79
CA PHE A 173 -15.12 -1.02 2.53
C PHE A 173 -15.47 -1.00 1.04
N VAL A 174 -14.49 -0.68 0.18
CA VAL A 174 -14.69 -0.66 -1.29
C VAL A 174 -15.10 -2.05 -1.79
N THR A 175 -14.41 -3.11 -1.34
CA THR A 175 -14.71 -4.49 -1.73
C THR A 175 -16.12 -4.89 -1.31
N GLN A 176 -16.52 -4.59 -0.07
CA GLN A 176 -17.87 -4.90 0.43
C GLN A 176 -18.95 -4.09 -0.28
N GLN A 177 -18.71 -2.80 -0.55
CA GLN A 177 -19.65 -1.98 -1.32
C GLN A 177 -19.81 -2.48 -2.75
N HIS A 178 -18.71 -2.93 -3.38
CA HIS A 178 -18.79 -3.55 -4.71
C HIS A 178 -19.63 -4.83 -4.69
N ALA A 179 -19.42 -5.70 -3.71
CA ALA A 179 -20.23 -6.91 -3.52
C ALA A 179 -21.73 -6.60 -3.34
N LEU A 180 -22.05 -5.61 -2.49
CA LEU A 180 -23.43 -5.19 -2.24
C LEU A 180 -24.11 -4.67 -3.51
N LYS A 181 -23.41 -3.87 -4.33
CA LYS A 181 -23.92 -3.35 -5.60
C LYS A 181 -24.24 -4.47 -6.61
N ASN A 182 -23.51 -5.57 -6.57
CA ASN A 182 -23.66 -6.69 -7.49
C ASN A 182 -24.51 -7.84 -6.90
N LYS A 183 -25.09 -7.67 -5.70
CA LYS A 183 -25.78 -8.75 -4.97
C LYS A 183 -26.99 -9.32 -5.74
N THR A 184 -27.69 -8.52 -6.53
CA THR A 184 -28.83 -8.96 -7.33
C THR A 184 -28.43 -9.77 -8.55
N THR A 185 -27.33 -9.42 -9.19
CA THR A 185 -26.83 -10.09 -10.40
C THR A 185 -25.93 -11.27 -10.10
N LEU A 186 -25.14 -11.20 -9.03
CA LEU A 186 -24.17 -12.21 -8.62
C LEU A 186 -24.32 -12.56 -7.12
N PRO A 187 -25.48 -13.09 -6.69
CA PRO A 187 -25.80 -13.25 -5.27
C PRO A 187 -24.79 -14.14 -4.53
N ARG A 188 -24.36 -15.27 -5.13
CA ARG A 188 -23.41 -16.19 -4.50
C ARG A 188 -22.04 -15.56 -4.34
N ALA A 189 -21.50 -14.91 -5.38
CA ALA A 189 -20.21 -14.23 -5.30
C ALA A 189 -20.23 -13.09 -4.29
N ALA A 190 -21.32 -12.31 -4.22
CA ALA A 190 -21.50 -11.27 -3.24
C ALA A 190 -21.53 -11.83 -1.80
N GLU A 191 -22.19 -12.96 -1.58
CA GLU A 191 -22.21 -13.64 -0.27
C GLU A 191 -20.81 -14.09 0.12
N THR A 192 -20.04 -14.71 -0.77
CA THR A 192 -18.65 -15.13 -0.53
C THR A 192 -17.79 -13.94 -0.12
N VAL A 193 -17.85 -12.82 -0.86
CA VAL A 193 -17.08 -11.61 -0.52
C VAL A 193 -17.46 -11.06 0.85
N LEU A 194 -18.73 -11.03 1.19
CA LEU A 194 -19.23 -10.46 2.44
C LEU A 194 -19.01 -11.34 3.67
N LEU A 195 -19.01 -12.67 3.50
CA LEU A 195 -19.05 -13.62 4.62
C LEU A 195 -17.85 -14.56 4.70
N ALA A 196 -17.10 -14.74 3.62
CA ALA A 196 -16.05 -15.73 3.49
C ALA A 196 -14.70 -15.13 3.05
N THR A 197 -14.52 -13.80 3.18
CA THR A 197 -13.28 -13.11 2.82
C THR A 197 -12.58 -12.57 4.06
N TYR A 198 -11.30 -12.93 4.20
CA TYR A 198 -10.37 -12.42 5.19
C TYR A 198 -9.29 -11.58 4.52
N MET A 199 -9.37 -10.25 4.69
CA MET A 199 -8.49 -9.31 3.99
C MET A 199 -8.62 -9.45 2.46
N ASN A 200 -7.61 -9.99 1.81
CA ASN A 200 -7.54 -10.27 0.38
C ASN A 200 -7.83 -11.73 0.02
N ASP A 201 -7.91 -12.63 1.00
CA ASP A 201 -8.15 -14.06 0.79
C ASP A 201 -9.64 -14.38 0.92
N SER A 202 -10.25 -14.92 -0.13
CA SER A 202 -11.60 -15.46 -0.09
C SER A 202 -11.55 -16.97 0.01
N LEU A 203 -12.22 -17.53 1.03
CA LEU A 203 -12.23 -18.96 1.35
C LEU A 203 -13.69 -19.43 1.40
N ASP A 204 -14.15 -20.11 0.36
CA ASP A 204 -15.55 -20.60 0.24
C ASP A 204 -15.60 -22.09 -0.10
N SER A 205 -16.76 -22.70 0.09
CA SER A 205 -17.01 -24.10 -0.22
C SER A 205 -18.45 -24.36 -0.68
#